data_85ff7918a04d189a2c689cfe33af3667
#
_entry.id   85ff7918a04d189a2c689cfe33af3667
#
_cell.length_a   1.000
_cell.length_b   1.000
_cell.length_c   1.000
_cell.angle_alpha   90.00
_cell.angle_beta   90.00
_cell.angle_gamma   90.00
#
_symmetry.space_group_name_H-M   'P 1'
#
loop_
_entity.id
_entity.type
_entity.pdbx_description
1 polymer ?
#
loop_
_entity_poly.entity_id
_entity_poly.type
_entity_poly.pdbx_seq_one_letter_code
_entity_poly.pdbx_strand_id
1 'polypeptide(L)'
;MNRLFLLVLLASAAMRGTGASAADTDRFAEFLAEREIGREQRRVLEGAGPWDDARQKMVIRVLKRLDAPAALEVPWRLAAQAVAGTPQVADRLVRIEGRAVFVAPLVLTEEQAVLAGRPTLDLVRIVAADGTNADVVVPEAPQAWARWTPVDEDAFAVGLPLSTASFPRPGPPQADAAAWPEAPPAVLLGATAIGWRPPTPLGRLGMDYGLFATVVDGKRLKGGDSEAFYALLAAVGRAAAGSIEAAAGKPAEIVPIIDPARKWFASHRGDPVTVSGIARRAVRISVDEPWRREQVGTDHYWELYVFVDTPLLKVGDRTQDDYPIVCCVRDLPEGFPAGEAISEQVKVSGFAFKRYGYPLPDLDISSSQGDRKTRDQRMETALLVGRTLAWKPEPSVTTATNTLSWIFSAIAAVIGLALVYSLFALNRGGPRPDLPDRIDLPGGRD
;
A
#
# COMPACT_ATOMS: atom_id res chain seq x y z
N MET A 1 21.29 -40.92 -26.18
CA MET A 1 19.91 -41.15 -26.66
C MET A 1 19.03 -41.24 -25.43
N ASN A 2 18.32 -40.22 -25.15
CA ASN A 2 16.98 -40.14 -24.55
C ASN A 2 16.74 -38.72 -24.04
N ARG A 3 16.08 -37.95 -24.88
CA ARG A 3 15.57 -36.62 -24.52
C ARG A 3 14.26 -36.82 -23.77
N LEU A 4 14.25 -36.56 -22.47
CA LEU A 4 13.00 -36.43 -21.70
C LEU A 4 12.52 -35.00 -21.84
N PHE A 5 11.42 -34.81 -22.58
CA PHE A 5 10.64 -33.58 -22.65
C PHE A 5 9.96 -33.40 -21.30
N LEU A 6 10.36 -32.39 -20.55
CA LEU A 6 9.64 -31.92 -19.37
C LEU A 6 8.58 -30.95 -19.87
N LEU A 7 7.36 -31.44 -20.02
CA LEU A 7 6.17 -30.63 -20.24
C LEU A 7 5.86 -29.86 -18.95
N VAL A 8 6.24 -28.59 -18.91
CA VAL A 8 5.77 -27.67 -17.89
C VAL A 8 4.32 -27.35 -18.23
N LEU A 9 3.40 -28.01 -17.55
CA LEU A 9 1.99 -27.63 -17.48
C LEU A 9 1.91 -26.25 -16.79
N LEU A 10 1.83 -25.18 -17.58
CA LEU A 10 1.30 -23.90 -17.16
C LEU A 10 -0.18 -24.12 -16.81
N ALA A 11 -0.45 -24.38 -15.55
CA ALA A 11 -1.77 -24.25 -14.98
C ALA A 11 -2.14 -22.77 -15.04
N SER A 12 -2.72 -22.36 -16.16
CA SER A 12 -3.56 -21.16 -16.22
C SER A 12 -4.68 -21.38 -15.21
N ALA A 13 -4.53 -20.80 -14.02
CA ALA A 13 -5.66 -20.59 -13.12
C ALA A 13 -6.57 -19.60 -13.86
N ALA A 14 -7.46 -20.17 -14.70
CA ALA A 14 -8.61 -19.46 -15.16
C ALA A 14 -9.34 -19.00 -13.90
N MET A 15 -9.21 -17.73 -13.56
CA MET A 15 -10.17 -17.07 -12.69
C MET A 15 -11.53 -17.35 -13.32
N ARG A 16 -12.26 -18.27 -12.73
CA ARG A 16 -13.68 -18.44 -13.01
C ARG A 16 -14.32 -17.12 -12.57
N GLY A 17 -14.46 -16.20 -13.53
CA GLY A 17 -15.32 -15.06 -13.37
C GLY A 17 -16.69 -15.62 -13.02
N THR A 18 -17.11 -15.45 -11.77
CA THR A 18 -18.51 -15.55 -11.41
C THR A 18 -19.21 -14.50 -12.25
N GLY A 19 -19.84 -14.93 -13.35
CA GLY A 19 -20.58 -14.04 -14.22
C GLY A 19 -21.53 -13.19 -13.38
N ALA A 20 -21.63 -11.89 -13.69
CA ALA A 20 -22.57 -11.01 -13.03
C ALA A 20 -23.94 -11.69 -12.98
N SER A 21 -24.54 -11.78 -11.80
CA SER A 21 -25.86 -12.35 -11.66
C SER A 21 -26.87 -11.44 -12.40
N ALA A 22 -27.99 -11.99 -12.85
CA ALA A 22 -29.07 -11.18 -13.46
C ALA A 22 -29.47 -10.03 -12.52
N ALA A 23 -29.51 -10.28 -11.21
CA ALA A 23 -29.81 -9.28 -10.19
C ALA A 23 -28.77 -8.12 -10.14
N ASP A 24 -27.50 -8.38 -10.42
CA ASP A 24 -26.48 -7.33 -10.44
C ASP A 24 -26.58 -6.48 -11.72
N THR A 25 -26.98 -7.08 -12.84
CA THR A 25 -27.24 -6.35 -14.08
C THR A 25 -28.44 -5.43 -13.94
N ASP A 26 -29.52 -5.89 -13.30
CA ASP A 26 -30.72 -5.09 -13.05
C ASP A 26 -30.40 -3.90 -12.10
N ARG A 27 -29.64 -4.13 -11.04
CA ARG A 27 -29.19 -3.07 -10.14
C ARG A 27 -28.34 -2.00 -10.84
N PHE A 28 -27.51 -2.42 -11.78
CA PHE A 28 -26.70 -1.46 -12.53
C PHE A 28 -27.54 -0.65 -13.52
N ALA A 29 -28.52 -1.27 -14.17
CA ALA A 29 -29.46 -0.57 -15.03
C ALA A 29 -30.29 0.46 -14.23
N GLU A 30 -30.76 0.11 -13.03
CA GLU A 30 -31.44 1.02 -12.11
C GLU A 30 -30.53 2.20 -11.71
N PHE A 31 -29.26 1.90 -11.32
CA PHE A 31 -28.26 2.93 -11.01
C PHE A 31 -28.03 3.92 -12.16
N LEU A 32 -27.96 3.43 -13.40
CA LEU A 32 -27.82 4.29 -14.58
C LEU A 32 -29.08 5.15 -14.80
N ALA A 33 -30.26 4.57 -14.62
CA ALA A 33 -31.54 5.26 -14.78
C ALA A 33 -31.72 6.37 -13.75
N GLU A 34 -31.44 6.11 -12.47
CA GLU A 34 -31.49 7.10 -11.39
C GLU A 34 -30.57 8.31 -11.63
N ARG A 35 -29.50 8.12 -12.42
CA ARG A 35 -28.53 9.18 -12.75
C ARG A 35 -28.80 9.83 -14.11
N GLU A 36 -29.94 9.56 -14.71
CA GLU A 36 -30.32 10.10 -16.02
C GLU A 36 -29.31 9.73 -17.14
N ILE A 37 -28.68 8.58 -17.01
CA ILE A 37 -27.76 8.00 -18.01
C ILE A 37 -28.13 6.57 -18.37
N GLY A 38 -29.39 6.20 -18.15
CA GLY A 38 -29.94 4.93 -18.56
C GLY A 38 -30.00 4.79 -20.10
N ARG A 39 -30.45 3.63 -20.56
CA ARG A 39 -30.46 3.31 -22.01
C ARG A 39 -31.24 4.30 -22.84
N GLU A 40 -32.38 4.78 -22.33
CA GLU A 40 -33.21 5.74 -23.05
C GLU A 40 -32.49 7.06 -23.29
N GLN A 41 -31.83 7.61 -22.27
CA GLN A 41 -31.04 8.84 -22.39
C GLN A 41 -29.84 8.65 -23.32
N ARG A 42 -29.22 7.45 -23.34
CA ARG A 42 -28.07 7.12 -24.18
C ARG A 42 -28.44 6.75 -25.61
N ARG A 43 -29.70 6.67 -25.98
CA ARG A 43 -30.12 6.40 -27.38
C ARG A 43 -29.52 7.34 -28.39
N VAL A 44 -29.22 8.60 -28.00
CA VAL A 44 -28.53 9.56 -28.87
C VAL A 44 -27.15 9.05 -29.32
N LEU A 45 -26.53 8.15 -28.58
CA LEU A 45 -25.24 7.54 -28.91
C LEU A 45 -25.36 6.36 -29.86
N GLU A 46 -26.56 5.80 -30.03
CA GLU A 46 -26.84 4.69 -30.95
C GLU A 46 -26.88 5.21 -32.39
N GLY A 47 -26.41 4.40 -33.34
CA GLY A 47 -26.44 4.70 -34.74
C GLY A 47 -25.15 5.33 -35.33
N ALA A 48 -25.04 5.31 -36.66
CA ALA A 48 -23.85 5.71 -37.42
C ALA A 48 -23.79 7.19 -37.81
N GLY A 49 -24.57 8.07 -37.18
CA GLY A 49 -24.57 9.50 -37.48
C GLY A 49 -23.29 10.23 -37.01
N PRO A 50 -23.08 11.47 -37.51
CA PRO A 50 -21.95 12.27 -37.05
C PRO A 50 -22.04 12.58 -35.57
N TRP A 51 -20.88 12.75 -34.94
CA TRP A 51 -20.79 13.17 -33.54
C TRP A 51 -21.10 14.65 -33.42
N ASP A 52 -22.36 14.96 -33.18
CA ASP A 52 -22.82 16.33 -32.87
C ASP A 52 -22.57 16.68 -31.39
N ASP A 53 -22.85 17.92 -31.04
CA ASP A 53 -22.69 18.42 -29.68
C ASP A 53 -23.55 17.65 -28.64
N ALA A 54 -24.73 17.18 -29.06
CA ALA A 54 -25.62 16.41 -28.17
C ALA A 54 -25.00 15.06 -27.79
N ARG A 55 -24.41 14.34 -28.74
CA ARG A 55 -23.67 13.09 -28.50
C ARG A 55 -22.46 13.31 -27.59
N GLN A 56 -21.66 14.34 -27.88
CA GLN A 56 -20.48 14.66 -27.08
C GLN A 56 -20.88 15.01 -25.63
N LYS A 57 -21.89 15.84 -25.46
CA LYS A 57 -22.44 16.20 -24.12
C LYS A 57 -22.97 14.98 -23.38
N MET A 58 -23.57 14.01 -24.08
CA MET A 58 -24.03 12.78 -23.46
C MET A 58 -22.86 11.93 -22.94
N VAL A 59 -21.78 11.78 -23.71
CA VAL A 59 -20.55 11.08 -23.25
C VAL A 59 -20.00 11.77 -21.99
N ILE A 60 -19.87 13.08 -22.00
CA ILE A 60 -19.39 13.87 -20.86
C ILE A 60 -20.29 13.65 -19.64
N ARG A 61 -21.61 13.66 -19.85
CA ARG A 61 -22.58 13.41 -18.77
C ARG A 61 -22.42 12.02 -18.18
N VAL A 62 -22.25 10.98 -19.02
CA VAL A 62 -21.99 9.61 -18.56
C VAL A 62 -20.74 9.55 -17.71
N LEU A 63 -19.61 10.09 -18.18
CA LEU A 63 -18.36 10.09 -17.42
C LEU A 63 -18.51 10.79 -16.06
N LYS A 64 -19.10 11.98 -16.05
CA LYS A 64 -19.30 12.73 -14.81
C LYS A 64 -20.20 12.01 -13.81
N ARG A 65 -21.24 11.35 -14.27
CA ARG A 65 -22.19 10.62 -13.41
C ARG A 65 -21.60 9.30 -12.90
N LEU A 66 -20.74 8.64 -13.68
CA LEU A 66 -20.00 7.46 -13.25
C LEU A 66 -18.90 7.81 -12.22
N ASP A 67 -18.28 8.99 -12.33
CA ASP A 67 -17.19 9.45 -11.46
C ASP A 67 -17.70 10.08 -10.13
N ALA A 68 -19.02 10.23 -9.96
CA ALA A 68 -19.58 10.79 -8.74
C ALA A 68 -19.25 9.93 -7.51
N PRO A 69 -18.84 10.53 -6.36
CA PRO A 69 -18.41 9.79 -5.16
C PRO A 69 -19.41 8.74 -4.67
N ALA A 70 -20.70 9.01 -4.78
CA ALA A 70 -21.76 8.06 -4.44
C ALA A 70 -21.86 6.88 -5.44
N ALA A 71 -21.22 7.01 -6.61
CA ALA A 71 -21.21 5.99 -7.65
C ALA A 71 -20.05 4.99 -7.48
N LEU A 72 -19.01 5.33 -6.71
CA LEU A 72 -17.78 4.55 -6.64
C LEU A 72 -17.94 3.17 -6.00
N GLU A 73 -18.85 2.99 -5.05
CA GLU A 73 -19.04 1.68 -4.43
C GLU A 73 -19.72 0.66 -5.35
N VAL A 74 -20.72 1.08 -6.12
CA VAL A 74 -21.48 0.19 -7.00
C VAL A 74 -20.71 -0.18 -8.27
N PRO A 75 -20.10 0.77 -9.01
CA PRO A 75 -19.26 0.46 -10.16
C PRO A 75 -18.06 -0.43 -9.83
N TRP A 76 -17.48 -0.29 -8.65
CA TRP A 76 -16.34 -1.10 -8.21
C TRP A 76 -16.68 -2.59 -8.10
N ARG A 77 -17.76 -2.93 -7.44
CA ARG A 77 -18.22 -4.31 -7.32
C ARG A 77 -18.55 -4.92 -8.68
N LEU A 78 -19.10 -4.10 -9.58
CA LEU A 78 -19.47 -4.52 -10.94
C LEU A 78 -18.26 -4.54 -11.87
N ALA A 79 -17.25 -3.68 -11.65
CA ALA A 79 -16.00 -3.73 -12.39
C ALA A 79 -15.24 -5.05 -12.20
N ALA A 80 -15.29 -5.62 -11.00
CA ALA A 80 -14.73 -6.94 -10.73
C ALA A 80 -15.45 -8.06 -11.48
N GLN A 81 -16.69 -7.83 -11.89
CA GLN A 81 -17.55 -8.79 -12.62
C GLN A 81 -17.63 -8.47 -14.13
N ALA A 82 -16.91 -7.45 -14.61
CA ALA A 82 -16.95 -7.03 -16.00
C ALA A 82 -16.55 -8.19 -16.93
N VAL A 83 -17.34 -8.43 -17.94
CA VAL A 83 -17.14 -9.53 -18.89
C VAL A 83 -16.06 -9.13 -19.89
N ALA A 84 -15.04 -9.98 -20.07
CA ALA A 84 -14.11 -9.87 -21.17
C ALA A 84 -14.77 -10.29 -22.47
N GLY A 85 -14.50 -9.58 -23.57
CA GLY A 85 -15.01 -9.94 -24.91
C GLY A 85 -15.45 -8.75 -25.75
N THR A 86 -15.98 -9.01 -26.94
CA THR A 86 -16.47 -7.97 -27.86
C THR A 86 -17.65 -7.24 -27.20
N PRO A 87 -17.51 -5.95 -26.91
CA PRO A 87 -18.55 -5.23 -26.19
C PRO A 87 -19.71 -4.92 -27.13
N GLN A 88 -20.89 -5.36 -26.76
CA GLN A 88 -22.13 -4.83 -27.31
C GLN A 88 -22.59 -3.64 -26.48
N VAL A 89 -23.20 -2.63 -27.10
CA VAL A 89 -23.83 -1.52 -26.39
C VAL A 89 -24.93 -2.09 -25.47
N ALA A 90 -24.67 -2.11 -24.18
CA ALA A 90 -25.54 -2.72 -23.17
C ALA A 90 -25.43 -1.96 -21.85
N ASP A 91 -26.42 -2.14 -20.97
CA ASP A 91 -26.41 -1.61 -19.60
C ASP A 91 -25.57 -2.48 -18.67
N ARG A 92 -24.33 -2.73 -19.07
CA ARG A 92 -23.36 -3.50 -18.25
C ARG A 92 -21.96 -2.92 -18.44
N LEU A 93 -21.13 -3.08 -17.44
CA LEU A 93 -19.70 -2.77 -17.56
C LEU A 93 -18.99 -3.87 -18.35
N VAL A 94 -18.06 -3.45 -19.18
CA VAL A 94 -17.19 -4.33 -19.95
C VAL A 94 -15.75 -4.03 -19.62
N ARG A 95 -14.95 -5.08 -19.52
CA ARG A 95 -13.51 -4.98 -19.35
C ARG A 95 -12.80 -5.25 -20.68
N ILE A 96 -12.03 -4.27 -21.14
CA ILE A 96 -11.09 -4.42 -22.25
C ILE A 96 -9.69 -4.43 -21.66
N GLU A 97 -8.88 -5.40 -22.02
CA GLU A 97 -7.51 -5.57 -21.57
C GLU A 97 -6.58 -5.84 -22.75
N GLY A 98 -5.45 -5.14 -22.79
CA GLY A 98 -4.50 -5.25 -23.88
C GLY A 98 -3.38 -4.20 -23.80
N ARG A 99 -2.96 -3.71 -24.94
CA ARG A 99 -1.93 -2.66 -25.04
C ARG A 99 -2.58 -1.30 -25.29
N ALA A 100 -2.31 -0.34 -24.42
CA ALA A 100 -2.56 1.06 -24.76
C ALA A 100 -1.52 1.47 -25.80
N VAL A 101 -2.00 1.92 -26.96
CA VAL A 101 -1.12 2.25 -28.10
C VAL A 101 -1.07 3.73 -28.40
N PHE A 102 -2.05 4.49 -27.94
CA PHE A 102 -2.10 5.93 -28.19
C PHE A 102 -2.98 6.65 -27.16
N VAL A 103 -2.59 7.89 -26.84
CA VAL A 103 -3.34 8.80 -25.98
C VAL A 103 -3.37 10.18 -26.60
N ALA A 104 -4.55 10.79 -26.69
CA ALA A 104 -4.70 12.17 -27.13
C ALA A 104 -5.74 12.92 -26.27
N PRO A 105 -5.48 14.18 -25.90
CA PRO A 105 -6.45 15.01 -25.21
C PRO A 105 -7.54 15.48 -26.16
N LEU A 106 -8.77 15.40 -25.68
CA LEU A 106 -9.96 15.98 -26.30
C LEU A 106 -10.19 17.34 -25.68
N VAL A 107 -9.94 18.40 -26.42
CA VAL A 107 -10.23 19.77 -25.97
C VAL A 107 -11.75 20.00 -26.05
N LEU A 108 -12.33 20.39 -24.94
CA LEU A 108 -13.76 20.63 -24.82
C LEU A 108 -14.11 22.09 -25.16
N THR A 109 -15.30 22.32 -25.70
CA THR A 109 -15.84 23.67 -25.78
C THR A 109 -16.08 24.23 -24.40
N GLU A 110 -16.24 25.54 -24.25
CA GLU A 110 -16.48 26.18 -22.97
C GLU A 110 -17.70 25.56 -22.24
N GLU A 111 -18.80 25.34 -22.96
CA GLU A 111 -20.02 24.71 -22.41
C GLU A 111 -19.76 23.26 -21.98
N GLN A 112 -19.06 22.49 -22.80
CA GLN A 112 -18.67 21.11 -22.48
C GLN A 112 -17.69 21.05 -21.29
N ALA A 113 -16.76 22.00 -21.18
CA ALA A 113 -15.81 22.09 -20.08
C ALA A 113 -16.53 22.39 -18.74
N VAL A 114 -17.52 23.27 -18.76
CA VAL A 114 -18.39 23.52 -17.58
C VAL A 114 -19.15 22.25 -17.19
N LEU A 115 -19.70 21.54 -18.18
CA LEU A 115 -20.42 20.29 -17.94
C LEU A 115 -19.47 19.21 -17.35
N ALA A 116 -18.27 19.06 -17.92
CA ALA A 116 -17.28 18.09 -17.48
C ALA A 116 -16.59 18.46 -16.14
N GLY A 117 -16.56 19.75 -15.79
CA GLY A 117 -15.78 20.29 -14.68
C GLY A 117 -14.27 20.33 -14.97
N ARG A 118 -13.86 20.25 -16.25
CA ARG A 118 -12.47 20.24 -16.72
C ARG A 118 -12.38 20.67 -18.20
N PRO A 119 -11.26 21.27 -18.63
CA PRO A 119 -11.12 21.75 -20.00
C PRO A 119 -10.87 20.64 -21.04
N THR A 120 -10.40 19.47 -20.58
CA THR A 120 -10.05 18.35 -21.46
C THR A 120 -10.52 17.01 -20.89
N LEU A 121 -10.73 16.05 -21.76
CA LEU A 121 -10.78 14.62 -21.47
C LEU A 121 -9.64 13.95 -22.23
N ASP A 122 -9.31 12.70 -21.89
CA ASP A 122 -8.35 11.93 -22.67
C ASP A 122 -9.09 10.83 -23.46
N LEU A 123 -8.68 10.64 -24.70
CA LEU A 123 -9.03 9.49 -25.52
C LEU A 123 -7.84 8.54 -25.57
N VAL A 124 -8.08 7.26 -25.23
CA VAL A 124 -7.05 6.22 -25.18
C VAL A 124 -7.43 5.11 -26.13
N ARG A 125 -6.52 4.71 -27.03
CA ARG A 125 -6.68 3.51 -27.85
C ARG A 125 -6.06 2.31 -27.13
N ILE A 126 -6.89 1.28 -26.87
CA ILE A 126 -6.45 -0.02 -26.35
C ILE A 126 -6.67 -1.07 -27.44
N VAL A 127 -5.64 -1.87 -27.72
CA VAL A 127 -5.69 -3.03 -28.62
C VAL A 127 -5.62 -4.29 -27.77
N ALA A 128 -6.72 -5.05 -27.79
CA ALA A 128 -6.80 -6.32 -27.10
C ALA A 128 -5.97 -7.42 -27.79
N ALA A 129 -5.68 -8.51 -27.09
CA ALA A 129 -4.86 -9.60 -27.62
C ALA A 129 -5.46 -10.28 -28.87
N ASP A 130 -6.76 -10.22 -29.07
CA ASP A 130 -7.48 -10.72 -30.25
C ASP A 130 -7.49 -9.73 -31.43
N GLY A 131 -6.81 -8.58 -31.28
CA GLY A 131 -6.77 -7.49 -32.25
C GLY A 131 -7.97 -6.54 -32.20
N THR A 132 -8.87 -6.69 -31.26
CA THR A 132 -10.00 -5.77 -31.06
C THR A 132 -9.47 -4.40 -30.62
N ASN A 133 -9.82 -3.36 -31.38
CA ASN A 133 -9.50 -1.96 -31.04
C ASN A 133 -10.64 -1.35 -30.24
N ALA A 134 -10.34 -0.78 -29.08
CA ALA A 134 -11.28 -0.01 -28.28
C ALA A 134 -10.78 1.43 -28.12
N ASP A 135 -11.66 2.39 -28.34
CA ASP A 135 -11.43 3.79 -27.94
C ASP A 135 -12.08 4.00 -26.58
N VAL A 136 -11.31 4.50 -25.63
CA VAL A 136 -11.76 4.72 -24.28
C VAL A 136 -11.68 6.19 -23.94
N VAL A 137 -12.82 6.82 -23.67
CA VAL A 137 -12.85 8.20 -23.16
C VAL A 137 -12.82 8.15 -21.65
N VAL A 138 -11.84 8.85 -21.08
CA VAL A 138 -11.64 8.95 -19.62
C VAL A 138 -11.47 10.40 -19.21
N PRO A 139 -11.74 10.72 -17.93
CA PRO A 139 -11.42 12.05 -17.41
C PRO A 139 -9.93 12.39 -17.57
N GLU A 140 -9.05 11.47 -17.24
CA GLU A 140 -7.60 11.64 -17.32
C GLU A 140 -6.91 10.28 -17.48
N ALA A 141 -6.06 10.14 -18.47
CA ALA A 141 -5.17 8.98 -18.62
C ALA A 141 -3.94 9.12 -17.72
N PRO A 142 -3.20 8.04 -17.43
CA PRO A 142 -2.01 8.09 -16.59
C PRO A 142 -1.06 9.23 -16.99
N GLN A 143 -0.63 10.04 -16.03
CA GLN A 143 0.21 11.21 -16.27
C GLN A 143 1.60 10.82 -16.81
N ALA A 144 2.06 9.61 -16.52
CA ALA A 144 3.31 9.09 -17.05
C ALA A 144 3.29 8.85 -18.57
N TRP A 145 2.09 8.79 -19.18
CA TRP A 145 1.97 8.58 -20.62
C TRP A 145 2.06 9.89 -21.37
N ALA A 146 2.99 9.96 -22.31
CA ALA A 146 3.11 11.12 -23.19
C ALA A 146 1.88 11.21 -24.10
N ARG A 147 1.37 12.44 -24.29
CA ARG A 147 0.25 12.71 -25.20
C ARG A 147 0.78 12.92 -26.62
N TRP A 148 -0.02 12.54 -27.60
CA TRP A 148 0.33 12.66 -29.01
C TRP A 148 1.56 11.87 -29.45
N THR A 149 1.88 10.81 -28.74
CA THR A 149 2.96 9.89 -29.07
C THR A 149 2.46 8.45 -28.94
N PRO A 150 3.02 7.51 -29.70
CA PRO A 150 2.76 6.09 -29.48
C PRO A 150 3.09 5.69 -28.04
N VAL A 151 2.22 4.91 -27.44
CA VAL A 151 2.38 4.30 -26.12
C VAL A 151 2.45 2.79 -26.35
N ASP A 152 3.16 2.06 -25.50
CA ASP A 152 3.19 0.61 -25.52
C ASP A 152 3.17 0.08 -24.09
N GLU A 153 2.00 0.18 -23.46
CA GLU A 153 1.82 -0.12 -22.04
C GLU A 153 0.73 -1.18 -21.83
N ASP A 154 0.95 -2.08 -20.88
CA ASP A 154 -0.08 -3.04 -20.43
C ASP A 154 -1.18 -2.30 -19.69
N ALA A 155 -2.37 -2.27 -20.27
CA ALA A 155 -3.48 -1.47 -19.81
C ALA A 155 -4.81 -2.22 -19.91
N PHE A 156 -5.75 -1.77 -19.11
CA PHE A 156 -7.14 -2.18 -19.23
C PHE A 156 -8.07 -1.02 -18.91
N ALA A 157 -9.29 -1.14 -19.39
CA ALA A 157 -10.37 -0.23 -19.01
C ALA A 157 -11.59 -1.03 -18.62
N VAL A 158 -12.25 -0.60 -17.56
CA VAL A 158 -13.59 -1.04 -17.21
C VAL A 158 -14.53 0.12 -17.45
N GLY A 159 -15.42 -0.04 -18.40
CA GLY A 159 -16.25 1.06 -18.85
C GLY A 159 -17.61 0.61 -19.35
N LEU A 160 -18.46 1.61 -19.57
CA LEU A 160 -19.77 1.43 -20.17
C LEU A 160 -19.62 1.55 -21.69
N PRO A 161 -20.04 0.54 -22.48
CA PRO A 161 -20.09 0.64 -23.93
C PRO A 161 -21.06 1.74 -24.36
N LEU A 162 -20.58 2.70 -25.12
CA LEU A 162 -21.33 3.89 -25.51
C LEU A 162 -21.79 3.82 -26.96
N SER A 163 -20.91 3.40 -27.86
CA SER A 163 -21.15 3.39 -29.30
C SER A 163 -20.21 2.41 -30.00
N THR A 164 -20.57 1.98 -31.19
CA THR A 164 -19.70 1.30 -32.15
C THR A 164 -19.06 2.27 -33.15
N ALA A 165 -19.45 3.55 -33.09
CA ALA A 165 -18.84 4.62 -33.90
C ALA A 165 -17.63 5.21 -33.21
N SER A 166 -16.62 5.61 -33.97
CA SER A 166 -15.44 6.32 -33.47
C SER A 166 -15.85 7.68 -32.90
N PHE A 167 -15.29 8.02 -31.73
CA PHE A 167 -15.37 9.39 -31.24
C PHE A 167 -14.61 10.34 -32.20
N PRO A 168 -14.99 11.62 -32.27
CA PRO A 168 -14.26 12.59 -33.08
C PRO A 168 -12.77 12.57 -32.71
N ARG A 169 -11.94 12.28 -33.70
CA ARG A 169 -10.50 12.21 -33.50
C ARG A 169 -9.96 13.61 -33.26
N PRO A 170 -9.23 13.79 -32.16
CA PRO A 170 -8.54 15.05 -31.94
C PRO A 170 -7.50 15.24 -33.07
N GLY A 171 -7.45 16.43 -33.62
CA GLY A 171 -6.35 16.79 -34.53
C GLY A 171 -5.06 17.01 -33.74
N PRO A 172 -3.89 16.63 -34.25
CA PRO A 172 -2.63 16.89 -33.59
C PRO A 172 -2.42 18.41 -33.44
N PRO A 173 -1.88 18.84 -32.26
CA PRO A 173 -1.68 20.27 -31.97
C PRO A 173 -0.57 20.88 -32.84
N GLN A 174 0.33 20.07 -33.40
CA GLN A 174 1.48 20.45 -34.22
C GLN A 174 1.64 19.48 -35.38
N ALA A 175 2.26 19.91 -36.44
CA ALA A 175 2.43 19.11 -37.67
C ALA A 175 3.35 17.88 -37.48
N ASP A 176 4.20 17.89 -36.49
CA ASP A 176 5.15 16.83 -36.12
C ASP A 176 4.59 15.83 -35.05
N ALA A 177 3.43 16.13 -34.49
CA ALA A 177 2.79 15.19 -33.56
C ALA A 177 2.29 13.94 -34.29
N ALA A 178 2.39 12.78 -33.65
CA ALA A 178 1.92 11.53 -34.23
C ALA A 178 0.39 11.58 -34.46
N ALA A 179 -0.03 11.04 -35.60
CA ALA A 179 -1.44 10.97 -35.96
C ALA A 179 -2.13 9.85 -35.15
N TRP A 180 -3.42 10.06 -34.85
CA TRP A 180 -4.25 9.01 -34.25
C TRP A 180 -4.29 7.76 -35.16
N PRO A 181 -4.22 6.53 -34.59
CA PRO A 181 -4.29 5.30 -35.40
C PRO A 181 -5.51 5.25 -36.31
N GLU A 182 -5.31 4.94 -37.58
CA GLU A 182 -6.37 4.98 -38.62
C GLU A 182 -7.43 3.88 -38.43
N ALA A 183 -7.02 2.71 -37.89
CA ALA A 183 -7.92 1.59 -37.71
C ALA A 183 -9.16 1.99 -36.87
N PRO A 184 -10.38 1.71 -37.37
CA PRO A 184 -11.60 2.04 -36.63
C PRO A 184 -11.68 1.21 -35.33
N PRO A 185 -12.22 1.77 -34.23
CA PRO A 185 -12.51 1.00 -33.04
C PRO A 185 -13.71 0.09 -33.28
N ALA A 186 -13.71 -1.08 -32.64
CA ALA A 186 -14.88 -1.92 -32.55
C ALA A 186 -15.92 -1.36 -31.55
N VAL A 187 -15.46 -0.55 -30.59
CA VAL A 187 -16.28 0.06 -29.56
C VAL A 187 -15.68 1.34 -29.02
N LEU A 188 -16.54 2.26 -28.63
CA LEU A 188 -16.25 3.40 -27.77
C LEU A 188 -16.72 3.06 -26.35
N LEU A 189 -15.81 3.15 -25.39
CA LEU A 189 -16.09 2.99 -23.96
C LEU A 189 -16.01 4.33 -23.23
N GLY A 190 -16.92 4.55 -22.30
CA GLY A 190 -16.77 5.57 -21.25
C GLY A 190 -16.29 4.92 -19.95
N ALA A 191 -15.13 5.31 -19.47
CA ALA A 191 -14.56 4.79 -18.24
C ALA A 191 -14.12 5.91 -17.29
N THR A 192 -14.08 5.65 -16.01
CA THR A 192 -13.66 6.64 -15.00
C THR A 192 -12.14 6.73 -14.89
N ALA A 193 -11.43 5.66 -15.24
CA ALA A 193 -9.96 5.59 -15.22
C ALA A 193 -9.46 4.51 -16.19
N ILE A 194 -8.18 4.59 -16.52
CA ILE A 194 -7.43 3.51 -17.18
C ILE A 194 -6.63 2.77 -16.11
N GLY A 195 -6.81 1.47 -16.04
CA GLY A 195 -5.92 0.58 -15.29
C GLY A 195 -4.61 0.40 -16.04
N TRP A 196 -3.50 0.43 -15.32
CA TRP A 196 -2.17 0.40 -15.90
C TRP A 196 -1.20 -0.44 -15.07
N ARG A 197 -0.49 -1.35 -15.73
CA ARG A 197 0.50 -2.23 -15.11
C ARG A 197 1.86 -2.02 -15.77
N PRO A 198 2.65 -1.01 -15.32
CA PRO A 198 3.97 -0.78 -15.85
C PRO A 198 4.90 -1.99 -15.59
N PRO A 199 6.00 -2.15 -16.37
CA PRO A 199 6.94 -3.26 -16.20
C PRO A 199 7.85 -3.09 -14.96
N THR A 200 7.35 -2.46 -13.90
CA THR A 200 8.00 -2.32 -12.59
C THR A 200 7.85 -3.60 -11.74
N PRO A 201 8.63 -3.78 -10.67
CA PRO A 201 8.46 -4.91 -9.75
C PRO A 201 7.01 -5.06 -9.25
N LEU A 202 6.36 -3.96 -8.89
CA LEU A 202 4.99 -3.96 -8.40
C LEU A 202 3.96 -4.18 -9.53
N GLY A 203 4.15 -3.58 -10.71
CA GLY A 203 3.28 -3.81 -11.86
C GLY A 203 3.28 -5.28 -12.30
N ARG A 204 4.45 -5.95 -12.27
CA ARG A 204 4.55 -7.39 -12.53
C ARG A 204 3.83 -8.26 -11.50
N LEU A 205 3.59 -7.74 -10.29
CA LEU A 205 2.72 -8.36 -9.29
C LEU A 205 1.23 -8.09 -9.54
N GLY A 206 0.88 -7.43 -10.65
CA GLY A 206 -0.49 -7.16 -11.06
C GLY A 206 -1.14 -5.98 -10.33
N MET A 207 -0.36 -5.05 -9.78
CA MET A 207 -0.87 -3.79 -9.23
C MET A 207 -1.33 -2.87 -10.36
N ASP A 208 -2.52 -2.35 -10.22
CA ASP A 208 -3.04 -1.28 -11.05
C ASP A 208 -2.52 0.07 -10.56
N TYR A 209 -1.59 0.67 -11.31
CA TYR A 209 -1.04 1.99 -11.00
C TYR A 209 -2.04 3.12 -11.22
N GLY A 210 -3.10 2.90 -12.01
CA GLY A 210 -4.19 3.88 -12.16
C GLY A 210 -4.87 4.20 -10.84
N LEU A 211 -4.90 3.25 -9.91
CA LEU A 211 -5.47 3.44 -8.57
C LEU A 211 -4.68 4.44 -7.72
N PHE A 212 -3.41 4.66 -8.02
CA PHE A 212 -2.61 5.64 -7.28
C PHE A 212 -3.08 7.08 -7.49
N ALA A 213 -3.85 7.37 -8.53
CA ALA A 213 -4.43 8.70 -8.74
C ALA A 213 -5.42 9.11 -7.65
N THR A 214 -6.03 8.14 -6.94
CA THR A 214 -6.98 8.42 -5.84
C THR A 214 -6.31 8.63 -4.48
N VAL A 215 -5.00 8.36 -4.38
CA VAL A 215 -4.26 8.39 -3.12
C VAL A 215 -3.89 9.80 -2.72
N VAL A 216 -4.30 10.23 -1.53
CA VAL A 216 -4.07 11.57 -1.00
C VAL A 216 -3.03 11.53 0.12
N ASP A 217 -1.89 12.19 -0.09
CA ASP A 217 -0.81 12.31 0.90
C ASP A 217 -1.19 13.19 2.10
N GLY A 218 -0.52 12.98 3.23
CA GLY A 218 -0.69 13.75 4.46
C GLY A 218 -1.99 13.47 5.22
N LYS A 219 -2.74 12.44 4.83
CA LYS A 219 -3.99 12.04 5.50
C LYS A 219 -3.95 10.57 5.91
N ARG A 220 -4.80 10.19 6.89
CA ARG A 220 -5.06 8.78 7.20
C ARG A 220 -5.60 8.06 5.97
N LEU A 221 -5.55 6.73 5.98
CA LEU A 221 -6.27 5.92 5.00
C LEU A 221 -7.76 6.27 5.06
N LYS A 222 -8.32 6.68 3.92
CA LYS A 222 -9.74 7.00 3.77
C LYS A 222 -10.31 6.22 2.60
N GLY A 223 -11.63 6.26 2.44
CA GLY A 223 -12.33 5.54 1.39
C GLY A 223 -11.71 5.65 0.00
N GLY A 224 -11.23 6.85 -0.41
CA GLY A 224 -10.54 7.04 -1.69
C GLY A 224 -9.19 6.30 -1.82
N ASP A 225 -8.46 6.13 -0.72
CA ASP A 225 -7.17 5.40 -0.71
C ASP A 225 -7.36 3.88 -0.62
N SER A 226 -8.55 3.42 -0.16
CA SER A 226 -8.80 2.02 0.22
C SER A 226 -8.60 1.07 -0.96
N GLU A 227 -9.06 1.46 -2.15
CA GLU A 227 -8.93 0.61 -3.33
C GLU A 227 -7.47 0.37 -3.70
N ALA A 228 -6.68 1.43 -3.74
CA ALA A 228 -5.25 1.34 -4.01
C ALA A 228 -4.52 0.54 -2.93
N PHE A 229 -4.88 0.75 -1.66
CA PHE A 229 -4.28 0.04 -0.52
C PHE A 229 -4.53 -1.47 -0.57
N TYR A 230 -5.79 -1.88 -0.75
CA TYR A 230 -6.12 -3.31 -0.80
C TYR A 230 -5.63 -3.99 -2.09
N ALA A 231 -5.60 -3.28 -3.21
CA ALA A 231 -4.98 -3.77 -4.43
C ALA A 231 -3.47 -4.00 -4.25
N LEU A 232 -2.79 -3.08 -3.56
CA LEU A 232 -1.37 -3.21 -3.23
C LEU A 232 -1.15 -4.37 -2.25
N LEU A 233 -1.98 -4.51 -1.21
CA LEU A 233 -1.91 -5.61 -0.25
C LEU A 233 -2.13 -6.99 -0.94
N ALA A 234 -3.04 -7.05 -1.92
CA ALA A 234 -3.23 -8.22 -2.76
C ALA A 234 -1.99 -8.51 -3.65
N ALA A 235 -1.39 -7.46 -4.23
CA ALA A 235 -0.21 -7.58 -5.07
C ALA A 235 0.99 -8.13 -4.28
N VAL A 236 1.27 -7.59 -3.08
CA VAL A 236 2.38 -8.10 -2.24
C VAL A 236 2.15 -9.54 -1.79
N GLY A 237 0.88 -9.97 -1.65
CA GLY A 237 0.53 -11.36 -1.38
C GLY A 237 1.00 -12.34 -2.45
N ARG A 238 1.10 -11.90 -3.71
CA ARG A 238 1.60 -12.69 -4.85
C ARG A 238 3.13 -12.70 -4.99
N ALA A 239 3.82 -11.83 -4.24
CA ALA A 239 5.27 -11.74 -4.31
C ALA A 239 5.94 -13.03 -3.80
N ALA A 240 6.96 -13.51 -4.49
CA ALA A 240 7.80 -14.59 -3.98
C ALA A 240 8.58 -14.13 -2.74
N ALA A 241 8.94 -15.06 -1.88
CA ALA A 241 9.76 -14.74 -0.70
C ALA A 241 11.09 -14.06 -1.12
N GLY A 242 11.43 -12.96 -0.45
CA GLY A 242 12.65 -12.19 -0.72
C GLY A 242 12.65 -11.36 -2.02
N SER A 243 11.63 -11.49 -2.89
CA SER A 243 11.63 -10.79 -4.18
C SER A 243 11.50 -9.26 -4.04
N ILE A 244 10.72 -8.80 -3.06
CA ILE A 244 10.57 -7.36 -2.78
C ILE A 244 11.89 -6.80 -2.22
N GLU A 245 12.54 -7.52 -1.31
CA GLU A 245 13.85 -7.15 -0.77
C GLU A 245 14.93 -7.08 -1.86
N ALA A 246 14.98 -8.07 -2.75
CA ALA A 246 15.89 -8.07 -3.87
C ALA A 246 15.66 -6.89 -4.83
N ALA A 247 14.40 -6.51 -5.05
CA ALA A 247 14.05 -5.35 -5.88
C ALA A 247 14.38 -4.01 -5.22
N ALA A 248 14.26 -3.91 -3.89
CA ALA A 248 14.57 -2.69 -3.13
C ALA A 248 16.09 -2.47 -2.97
N GLY A 249 16.87 -3.55 -2.96
CA GLY A 249 18.33 -3.48 -2.81
C GLY A 249 18.76 -3.05 -1.40
N LYS A 250 19.57 -1.99 -1.31
CA LYS A 250 20.05 -1.46 -0.02
C LYS A 250 18.94 -0.75 0.76
N PRO A 251 19.02 -0.73 2.10
CA PRO A 251 18.11 0.09 2.90
C PRO A 251 18.12 1.55 2.43
N ALA A 252 16.93 2.13 2.35
CA ALA A 252 16.75 3.49 1.86
C ALA A 252 17.24 4.52 2.88
N GLU A 253 17.77 5.64 2.40
CA GLU A 253 17.93 6.84 3.20
C GLU A 253 16.56 7.38 3.58
N ILE A 254 16.32 7.53 4.88
CA ILE A 254 14.98 7.84 5.38
C ILE A 254 14.62 9.32 5.22
N VAL A 255 15.60 10.23 5.33
CA VAL A 255 15.38 11.68 5.31
C VAL A 255 14.64 12.15 4.04
N PRO A 256 15.01 11.73 2.81
CA PRO A 256 14.27 12.09 1.62
C PRO A 256 12.81 11.62 1.61
N ILE A 257 12.53 10.50 2.27
CA ILE A 257 11.19 9.87 2.30
C ILE A 257 10.26 10.60 3.26
N ILE A 258 10.78 11.06 4.41
CA ILE A 258 9.98 11.72 5.45
C ILE A 258 9.89 13.25 5.28
N ASP A 259 10.79 13.87 4.52
CA ASP A 259 10.80 15.31 4.28
C ASP A 259 9.62 15.75 3.40
N PRO A 260 8.62 16.48 3.93
CA PRO A 260 7.46 16.91 3.15
C PRO A 260 7.82 17.80 1.97
N ALA A 261 8.91 18.58 2.08
CA ALA A 261 9.32 19.52 1.04
C ALA A 261 9.81 18.82 -0.23
N ARG A 262 10.33 17.61 -0.10
CA ARG A 262 10.86 16.84 -1.23
C ARG A 262 9.80 16.20 -2.10
N LYS A 263 8.54 16.10 -1.62
CA LYS A 263 7.42 15.47 -2.35
C LYS A 263 7.79 14.11 -2.93
N TRP A 264 8.59 13.34 -2.19
CA TRP A 264 9.20 12.09 -2.64
C TRP A 264 8.17 11.09 -3.21
N PHE A 265 7.01 10.95 -2.55
CA PHE A 265 5.94 10.05 -3.00
C PHE A 265 5.34 10.40 -4.36
N ALA A 266 5.48 11.64 -4.83
CA ALA A 266 4.96 12.03 -6.15
C ALA A 266 5.63 11.26 -7.30
N SER A 267 6.90 10.86 -7.13
CA SER A 267 7.69 10.15 -8.14
C SER A 267 8.06 8.71 -7.76
N HIS A 268 7.87 8.31 -6.50
CA HIS A 268 8.35 7.01 -6.00
C HIS A 268 7.22 6.11 -5.46
N ARG A 269 5.96 6.50 -5.67
CA ARG A 269 4.84 5.65 -5.26
C ARG A 269 4.85 4.35 -6.05
N GLY A 270 4.82 3.23 -5.35
CA GLY A 270 4.98 1.91 -5.94
C GLY A 270 6.43 1.43 -6.09
N ASP A 271 7.44 2.25 -5.72
CA ASP A 271 8.82 1.80 -5.70
C ASP A 271 9.08 0.87 -4.50
N PRO A 272 9.89 -0.17 -4.69
CA PRO A 272 10.29 -1.04 -3.59
C PRO A 272 11.28 -0.33 -2.67
N VAL A 273 11.03 -0.38 -1.37
CA VAL A 273 11.82 0.28 -0.31
C VAL A 273 12.08 -0.70 0.81
N THR A 274 13.29 -0.69 1.35
CA THR A 274 13.66 -1.43 2.56
C THR A 274 14.01 -0.47 3.68
N VAL A 275 13.44 -0.70 4.86
CA VAL A 275 13.77 0.01 6.10
C VAL A 275 14.20 -0.98 7.17
N SER A 276 15.12 -0.56 8.04
CA SER A 276 15.59 -1.34 9.19
C SER A 276 15.48 -0.50 10.45
N GLY A 277 14.99 -1.08 11.54
CA GLY A 277 14.79 -0.35 12.77
C GLY A 277 14.13 -1.22 13.85
N ILE A 278 13.64 -0.57 14.88
CA ILE A 278 12.96 -1.22 16.02
C ILE A 278 11.45 -1.11 15.83
N ALA A 279 10.78 -2.25 15.68
CA ALA A 279 9.32 -2.31 15.74
C ALA A 279 8.87 -2.13 17.20
N ARG A 280 8.15 -1.04 17.47
CA ARG A 280 7.62 -0.74 18.81
C ARG A 280 6.14 -1.06 18.96
N ARG A 281 5.47 -1.33 17.84
CA ARG A 281 4.06 -1.73 17.78
C ARG A 281 3.85 -2.68 16.62
N ALA A 282 3.04 -3.72 16.83
CA ALA A 282 2.57 -4.61 15.77
C ALA A 282 1.15 -5.07 16.11
N VAL A 283 0.16 -4.55 15.40
CA VAL A 283 -1.24 -4.88 15.67
C VAL A 283 -1.91 -5.48 14.45
N ARG A 284 -2.82 -6.41 14.72
CA ARG A 284 -3.63 -7.06 13.71
C ARG A 284 -4.81 -6.17 13.33
N ILE A 285 -4.96 -5.89 12.04
CA ILE A 285 -6.08 -5.14 11.49
C ILE A 285 -6.96 -6.10 10.70
N SER A 286 -8.22 -6.22 11.07
CA SER A 286 -9.19 -7.07 10.37
C SER A 286 -9.62 -6.45 9.05
N VAL A 287 -9.84 -7.31 8.05
CA VAL A 287 -10.48 -6.93 6.79
C VAL A 287 -11.94 -7.34 6.89
N ASP A 288 -12.84 -6.37 7.06
CA ASP A 288 -14.22 -6.65 7.43
C ASP A 288 -15.08 -7.08 6.24
N GLU A 289 -14.87 -6.48 5.04
CA GLU A 289 -15.69 -6.81 3.88
C GLU A 289 -15.30 -8.16 3.26
N PRO A 290 -16.27 -9.06 3.04
CA PRO A 290 -16.00 -10.40 2.48
C PRO A 290 -15.29 -10.36 1.11
N TRP A 291 -15.69 -9.45 0.23
CA TRP A 291 -15.11 -9.31 -1.09
C TRP A 291 -13.66 -8.79 -1.05
N ARG A 292 -13.32 -7.98 -0.03
CA ARG A 292 -11.92 -7.55 0.20
C ARG A 292 -11.06 -8.70 0.72
N ARG A 293 -11.61 -9.56 1.59
CA ARG A 293 -10.91 -10.79 2.01
C ARG A 293 -10.57 -11.68 0.82
N GLU A 294 -11.52 -11.83 -0.10
CA GLU A 294 -11.29 -12.58 -1.35
C GLU A 294 -10.22 -11.90 -2.22
N GLN A 295 -10.28 -10.57 -2.39
CA GLN A 295 -9.31 -9.80 -3.15
C GLN A 295 -7.89 -9.93 -2.57
N VAL A 296 -7.73 -9.78 -1.27
CA VAL A 296 -6.44 -9.83 -0.57
C VAL A 296 -5.98 -11.27 -0.33
N GLY A 297 -6.92 -12.21 -0.22
CA GLY A 297 -6.66 -13.63 0.11
C GLY A 297 -6.32 -13.86 1.59
N THR A 298 -6.74 -12.94 2.48
CA THR A 298 -6.62 -13.06 3.94
C THR A 298 -7.70 -12.21 4.61
N ASP A 299 -8.01 -12.54 5.87
CA ASP A 299 -8.97 -11.80 6.69
C ASP A 299 -8.36 -10.67 7.50
N HIS A 300 -7.05 -10.46 7.40
CA HIS A 300 -6.33 -9.42 8.15
C HIS A 300 -5.01 -9.03 7.48
N TYR A 301 -4.41 -7.97 8.02
CA TYR A 301 -3.01 -7.60 7.82
C TYR A 301 -2.46 -7.06 9.15
N TRP A 302 -1.15 -6.80 9.19
CA TRP A 302 -0.48 -6.29 10.38
C TRP A 302 0.03 -4.87 10.13
N GLU A 303 -0.27 -3.97 11.05
CA GLU A 303 0.26 -2.61 11.07
C GLU A 303 1.38 -2.54 12.09
N LEU A 304 2.58 -2.17 11.63
CA LEU A 304 3.76 -2.01 12.46
C LEU A 304 4.21 -0.56 12.47
N TYR A 305 4.70 -0.11 13.61
CA TYR A 305 5.45 1.14 13.74
C TYR A 305 6.92 0.79 13.94
N VAL A 306 7.71 1.03 12.88
CA VAL A 306 9.14 0.75 12.83
C VAL A 306 9.90 2.05 13.00
N PHE A 307 10.64 2.18 14.09
CA PHE A 307 11.45 3.36 14.40
C PHE A 307 12.81 3.17 13.75
N VAL A 308 13.11 4.00 12.79
CA VAL A 308 14.34 3.97 11.98
C VAL A 308 15.28 5.06 12.47
N ASP A 309 16.55 4.70 12.70
CA ASP A 309 17.58 5.66 13.08
C ASP A 309 17.71 6.77 12.03
N THR A 310 17.73 8.00 12.47
CA THR A 310 17.89 9.17 11.62
C THR A 310 19.00 10.04 12.17
N PRO A 311 19.67 10.82 11.31
CA PRO A 311 20.44 11.95 11.82
C PRO A 311 19.53 12.83 12.66
N LEU A 312 20.07 13.46 13.70
CA LEU A 312 19.31 14.33 14.60
C LEU A 312 18.38 15.26 13.82
N LEU A 313 17.08 14.94 13.84
CA LEU A 313 16.04 15.71 13.17
C LEU A 313 15.37 16.65 14.16
N LYS A 314 15.19 17.90 13.77
CA LYS A 314 14.38 18.83 14.53
C LYS A 314 12.93 18.73 14.04
N VAL A 315 12.05 18.16 14.90
CA VAL A 315 10.62 18.08 14.65
C VAL A 315 9.91 18.99 15.64
N GLY A 316 9.50 20.16 15.18
CA GLY A 316 9.04 21.23 16.07
C GLY A 316 10.18 21.71 16.98
N ASP A 317 9.97 21.66 18.31
CA ASP A 317 10.97 22.02 19.32
C ASP A 317 11.79 20.84 19.85
N ARG A 318 11.55 19.64 19.35
CA ARG A 318 12.23 18.41 19.80
C ARG A 318 13.25 17.95 18.78
N THR A 319 14.39 17.48 19.26
CA THR A 319 15.38 16.76 18.46
C THR A 319 15.18 15.28 18.66
N GLN A 320 15.07 14.54 17.57
CA GLN A 320 14.85 13.09 17.55
C GLN A 320 15.96 12.42 16.75
N ASP A 321 16.41 11.28 17.21
CA ASP A 321 17.41 10.42 16.57
C ASP A 321 16.79 9.22 15.89
N ASP A 322 15.50 8.99 16.08
CA ASP A 322 14.71 7.98 15.39
C ASP A 322 13.41 8.58 14.82
N TYR A 323 12.85 7.93 13.81
CA TYR A 323 11.60 8.36 13.19
C TYR A 323 10.71 7.16 12.87
N PRO A 324 9.41 7.20 13.24
CA PRO A 324 8.49 6.11 12.97
C PRO A 324 8.15 6.03 11.48
N ILE A 325 8.22 4.83 10.92
CA ILE A 325 7.69 4.46 9.62
C ILE A 325 6.57 3.47 9.84
N VAL A 326 5.42 3.70 9.22
CA VAL A 326 4.30 2.76 9.27
C VAL A 326 4.49 1.73 8.18
N CYS A 327 4.49 0.46 8.57
CA CYS A 327 4.60 -0.67 7.65
C CYS A 327 3.37 -1.55 7.80
N CYS A 328 2.59 -1.70 6.73
CA CYS A 328 1.53 -2.69 6.67
C CYS A 328 2.06 -3.94 6.00
N VAL A 329 2.07 -5.07 6.70
CA VAL A 329 2.52 -6.34 6.14
C VAL A 329 1.40 -7.36 6.21
N ARG A 330 1.37 -8.27 5.22
CA ARG A 330 0.36 -9.31 5.15
C ARG A 330 0.53 -10.35 6.24
N ASP A 331 1.77 -10.80 6.44
CA ASP A 331 2.09 -11.91 7.33
C ASP A 331 3.23 -11.51 8.28
N LEU A 332 3.17 -11.97 9.54
CA LEU A 332 4.30 -11.91 10.46
C LEU A 332 5.09 -13.22 10.44
N PRO A 333 6.40 -13.20 10.71
CA PRO A 333 7.17 -14.42 10.96
C PRO A 333 6.60 -15.19 12.16
N GLU A 334 6.74 -16.51 12.14
CA GLU A 334 6.33 -17.36 13.24
C GLU A 334 7.04 -16.97 14.54
N GLY A 335 6.28 -16.83 15.62
CA GLY A 335 6.79 -16.43 16.94
C GLY A 335 7.08 -14.94 17.09
N PHE A 336 6.83 -14.12 16.09
CA PHE A 336 6.99 -12.66 16.23
C PHE A 336 6.00 -12.11 17.26
N PRO A 337 6.45 -11.33 18.26
CA PRO A 337 5.56 -10.77 19.26
C PRO A 337 4.64 -9.70 18.63
N ALA A 338 3.35 -9.79 18.95
CA ALA A 338 2.36 -8.81 18.52
C ALA A 338 1.81 -8.06 19.74
N GLY A 339 1.55 -6.76 19.59
CA GLY A 339 0.99 -5.92 20.66
C GLY A 339 1.21 -4.44 20.42
N GLU A 340 0.65 -3.65 21.33
CA GLU A 340 0.74 -2.18 21.32
C GLU A 340 2.13 -1.68 21.77
N ALA A 341 2.87 -2.49 22.52
CA ALA A 341 4.21 -2.17 23.04
C ALA A 341 5.13 -3.39 22.90
N ILE A 342 5.98 -3.36 21.90
CA ILE A 342 7.01 -4.38 21.64
C ILE A 342 8.36 -3.69 21.44
N SER A 343 9.43 -4.45 21.34
CA SER A 343 10.77 -3.91 21.02
C SER A 343 11.56 -4.97 20.27
N GLU A 344 11.37 -4.99 18.95
CA GLU A 344 11.95 -6.03 18.11
C GLU A 344 12.74 -5.44 16.94
N GLN A 345 13.96 -5.94 16.74
CA GLN A 345 14.80 -5.54 15.62
C GLN A 345 14.27 -6.16 14.34
N VAL A 346 13.87 -5.33 13.38
CA VAL A 346 13.25 -5.77 12.14
C VAL A 346 13.85 -5.11 10.91
N LYS A 347 13.73 -5.81 9.78
CA LYS A 347 13.95 -5.27 8.46
C LYS A 347 12.69 -5.51 7.62
N VAL A 348 12.07 -4.44 7.16
CA VAL A 348 10.84 -4.50 6.36
C VAL A 348 11.14 -4.06 4.94
N SER A 349 10.81 -4.90 3.97
CA SER A 349 10.84 -4.57 2.55
C SER A 349 9.41 -4.51 2.03
N GLY A 350 9.03 -3.37 1.46
CA GLY A 350 7.70 -3.11 0.96
C GLY A 350 7.71 -2.10 -0.17
N PHE A 351 6.54 -1.80 -0.70
CA PHE A 351 6.36 -0.77 -1.70
C PHE A 351 5.90 0.53 -1.04
N ALA A 352 6.45 1.65 -1.49
CA ALA A 352 6.06 2.98 -1.06
C ALA A 352 4.61 3.26 -1.46
N PHE A 353 3.74 3.53 -0.48
CA PHE A 353 2.33 3.76 -0.76
C PHE A 353 1.97 5.24 -0.70
N LYS A 354 2.16 5.88 0.43
CA LYS A 354 1.83 7.31 0.61
C LYS A 354 2.54 7.93 1.81
N ARG A 355 2.54 9.25 1.85
CA ARG A 355 2.79 9.98 3.08
C ARG A 355 1.53 9.90 3.97
N TYR A 356 1.67 9.28 5.12
CA TYR A 356 0.59 8.94 6.03
C TYR A 356 0.53 9.90 7.20
N GLY A 357 -0.60 10.55 7.39
CA GLY A 357 -0.86 11.41 8.53
C GLY A 357 -1.56 10.65 9.64
N TYR A 358 -0.97 10.59 10.83
CA TYR A 358 -1.56 9.98 12.01
C TYR A 358 -1.66 11.01 13.16
N PRO A 359 -2.67 10.89 14.03
CA PRO A 359 -2.71 11.72 15.24
C PRO A 359 -1.58 11.32 16.14
N LEU A 360 -0.93 12.30 16.75
CA LEU A 360 -0.08 12.03 17.90
C LEU A 360 -0.94 11.32 18.96
N PRO A 361 -0.49 10.18 19.53
CA PRO A 361 -1.09 9.69 20.75
C PRO A 361 -1.00 10.84 21.77
N ASP A 362 -2.03 10.98 22.60
CA ASP A 362 -2.02 11.93 23.72
C ASP A 362 -0.83 11.58 24.62
N LEU A 363 0.33 12.10 24.27
CA LEU A 363 1.43 12.23 25.22
C LEU A 363 0.92 13.23 26.23
N ASP A 364 0.75 12.79 27.48
CA ASP A 364 0.39 13.59 28.65
C ASP A 364 1.09 14.96 28.57
N ILE A 365 0.45 15.91 27.92
CA ILE A 365 0.82 17.31 27.99
C ILE A 365 0.07 17.86 29.20
N SER A 366 0.42 17.34 30.38
CA SER A 366 0.03 17.92 31.66
C SER A 366 0.91 19.14 32.01
N SER A 367 1.28 19.94 31.04
CA SER A 367 1.95 21.20 31.36
C SER A 367 1.61 22.27 30.33
N SER A 368 0.87 23.24 30.85
CA SER A 368 0.59 24.59 30.33
C SER A 368 -0.65 24.77 29.47
N GLN A 369 -1.57 25.42 30.11
CA GLN A 369 -2.57 26.35 29.61
C GLN A 369 -2.15 27.00 28.27
N GLY A 370 -2.93 26.79 27.23
CA GLY A 370 -2.89 27.66 26.07
C GLY A 370 -2.77 26.95 24.72
N ASP A 371 -3.77 27.11 23.98
CA ASP A 371 -3.94 26.92 22.54
C ASP A 371 -4.56 25.60 22.05
N ARG A 372 -5.84 25.74 21.74
CA ARG A 372 -6.62 24.80 20.92
C ARG A 372 -5.99 24.50 19.54
N LYS A 373 -4.94 25.20 19.13
CA LYS A 373 -4.20 24.97 17.88
C LYS A 373 -3.32 23.75 17.91
N THR A 374 -2.94 23.23 19.08
CA THR A 374 -2.02 22.07 19.20
C THR A 374 -2.72 20.73 18.97
N ARG A 375 -4.04 20.64 19.03
CA ARG A 375 -4.81 19.41 18.81
C ARG A 375 -4.85 18.91 17.37
N ASP A 376 -4.40 19.72 16.42
CA ASP A 376 -4.43 19.37 14.98
C ASP A 376 -3.04 19.13 14.40
N GLN A 377 -1.99 19.06 15.24
CA GLN A 377 -0.66 18.66 14.79
C GLN A 377 -0.66 17.17 14.47
N ARG A 378 -0.77 16.88 13.19
CA ARG A 378 -0.59 15.53 12.65
C ARG A 378 0.88 15.32 12.40
N MET A 379 1.40 14.21 12.90
CA MET A 379 2.68 13.73 12.40
C MET A 379 2.47 13.03 11.07
N GLU A 380 3.34 13.31 10.12
CA GLU A 380 3.33 12.66 8.82
C GLU A 380 4.52 11.70 8.76
N THR A 381 4.27 10.51 8.25
CA THR A 381 5.30 9.50 8.05
C THR A 381 5.11 8.78 6.72
N ALA A 382 6.05 7.95 6.34
CA ALA A 382 5.89 7.04 5.22
C ALA A 382 5.00 5.84 5.60
N LEU A 383 4.12 5.45 4.70
CA LEU A 383 3.41 4.18 4.74
C LEU A 383 3.97 3.26 3.66
N LEU A 384 4.51 2.14 4.09
CA LEU A 384 5.00 1.05 3.24
C LEU A 384 4.05 -0.14 3.33
N VAL A 385 3.89 -0.86 2.22
CA VAL A 385 3.10 -2.10 2.19
C VAL A 385 3.98 -3.25 1.72
N GLY A 386 4.14 -4.26 2.55
CA GLY A 386 5.00 -5.40 2.31
C GLY A 386 4.29 -6.75 2.48
N ARG A 387 4.95 -7.81 2.07
CA ARG A 387 4.44 -9.17 2.30
C ARG A 387 4.68 -9.61 3.74
N THR A 388 5.92 -9.51 4.19
CA THR A 388 6.37 -9.89 5.52
C THR A 388 7.60 -9.07 5.91
N LEU A 389 8.17 -9.35 7.06
CA LEU A 389 9.40 -8.73 7.55
C LEU A 389 10.48 -9.78 7.85
N ALA A 390 11.73 -9.37 7.83
CA ALA A 390 12.82 -10.16 8.38
C ALA A 390 13.00 -9.78 9.86
N TRP A 391 12.98 -10.78 10.72
CA TRP A 391 13.11 -10.65 12.16
C TRP A 391 14.21 -11.54 12.68
N LYS A 392 15.04 -11.01 13.55
CA LYS A 392 16.01 -11.77 14.30
C LYS A 392 15.62 -11.67 15.76
N PRO A 393 15.10 -12.76 16.37
CA PRO A 393 14.80 -12.74 17.79
C PRO A 393 16.09 -12.46 18.56
N GLU A 394 16.05 -11.50 19.48
CA GLU A 394 17.14 -11.37 20.42
C GLU A 394 17.20 -12.67 21.24
N PRO A 395 18.40 -13.27 21.42
CA PRO A 395 18.53 -14.42 22.26
C PRO A 395 17.98 -14.04 23.64
N SER A 396 16.94 -14.75 24.07
CA SER A 396 16.27 -14.47 25.32
C SER A 396 17.33 -14.47 26.44
N VAL A 397 17.52 -13.33 27.10
CA VAL A 397 18.48 -13.12 28.20
C VAL A 397 18.24 -14.10 29.36
N THR A 398 17.09 -14.76 29.39
CA THR A 398 16.70 -15.81 30.34
C THR A 398 17.70 -16.95 30.43
N THR A 399 18.38 -17.35 29.37
CA THR A 399 19.38 -18.45 29.41
C THR A 399 20.69 -17.96 30.01
N ALA A 400 21.10 -16.72 29.73
CA ALA A 400 22.33 -16.16 30.30
C ALA A 400 22.17 -15.78 31.78
N THR A 401 21.01 -15.26 32.19
CA THR A 401 20.72 -14.97 33.62
C THR A 401 20.61 -16.21 34.46
N ASN A 402 20.05 -17.30 33.95
CA ASN A 402 20.02 -18.56 34.67
C ASN A 402 21.43 -19.13 34.86
N THR A 403 22.29 -19.11 33.86
CA THR A 403 23.67 -19.62 33.98
C THR A 403 24.49 -18.76 34.94
N LEU A 404 24.37 -17.43 34.86
CA LEU A 404 25.01 -16.54 35.84
C LEU A 404 24.47 -16.73 37.24
N SER A 405 23.17 -16.88 37.42
CA SER A 405 22.54 -17.13 38.73
C SER A 405 23.05 -18.44 39.35
N TRP A 406 23.22 -19.52 38.59
CA TRP A 406 23.81 -20.77 39.07
C TRP A 406 25.27 -20.60 39.45
N ILE A 407 26.05 -19.84 38.68
CA ILE A 407 27.46 -19.55 38.99
C ILE A 407 27.57 -18.74 40.29
N PHE A 408 26.78 -17.68 40.45
CA PHE A 408 26.76 -16.89 41.70
C PHE A 408 26.28 -17.70 42.90
N SER A 409 25.29 -18.57 42.72
CA SER A 409 24.80 -19.48 43.80
C SER A 409 25.87 -20.49 44.20
N ALA A 410 26.62 -21.04 43.24
CA ALA A 410 27.71 -21.98 43.53
C ALA A 410 28.88 -21.28 44.26
N ILE A 411 29.25 -20.07 43.85
CA ILE A 411 30.28 -19.27 44.52
C ILE A 411 29.86 -18.94 45.97
N ALA A 412 28.60 -18.49 46.17
CA ALA A 412 28.06 -18.19 47.47
C ALA A 412 28.05 -19.43 48.38
N ALA A 413 27.72 -20.62 47.86
CA ALA A 413 27.77 -21.87 48.60
C ALA A 413 29.20 -22.26 49.01
N VAL A 414 30.19 -22.07 48.12
CA VAL A 414 31.61 -22.35 48.45
C VAL A 414 32.13 -21.41 49.51
N ILE A 415 31.81 -20.13 49.44
CA ILE A 415 32.19 -19.12 50.46
C ILE A 415 31.50 -19.45 51.80
N GLY A 416 30.21 -19.81 51.77
CA GLY A 416 29.47 -20.23 52.97
C GLY A 416 30.11 -21.47 53.65
N LEU A 417 30.46 -22.49 52.85
CA LEU A 417 31.14 -23.70 53.35
C LEU A 417 32.54 -23.37 53.91
N ALA A 418 33.31 -22.50 53.27
CA ALA A 418 34.62 -22.08 53.77
C ALA A 418 34.52 -21.31 55.09
N LEU A 419 33.51 -20.46 55.27
CA LEU A 419 33.23 -19.75 56.52
C LEU A 419 32.84 -20.72 57.64
N VAL A 420 31.95 -21.65 57.37
CA VAL A 420 31.55 -22.68 58.33
C VAL A 420 32.75 -23.53 58.73
N TYR A 421 33.56 -23.96 57.76
CA TYR A 421 34.80 -24.70 58.04
C TYR A 421 35.79 -23.90 58.88
N SER A 422 35.99 -22.62 58.62
CA SER A 422 36.87 -21.73 59.39
C SER A 422 36.36 -21.55 60.80
N LEU A 423 35.06 -21.37 61.01
CA LEU A 423 34.45 -21.30 62.37
C LEU A 423 34.59 -22.60 63.09
N PHE A 424 34.44 -23.72 62.43
CA PHE A 424 34.60 -25.07 63.06
C PHE A 424 36.08 -25.34 63.38
N ALA A 425 37.02 -24.90 62.59
CA ALA A 425 38.46 -24.98 62.79
C ALA A 425 38.94 -24.10 63.96
N LEU A 426 38.38 -22.89 64.09
CA LEU A 426 38.63 -21.98 65.20
C LEU A 426 38.01 -22.50 66.52
N ASN A 427 36.92 -23.25 66.49
CA ASN A 427 36.26 -23.80 67.68
C ASN A 427 36.83 -25.17 68.09
N ARG A 428 37.69 -25.80 67.27
CA ARG A 428 38.50 -26.94 67.66
C ARG A 428 39.77 -26.47 68.40
N GLY A 429 39.52 -26.10 69.66
CA GLY A 429 40.41 -25.77 70.74
C GLY A 429 41.91 -25.93 70.50
N GLY A 430 42.57 -24.83 70.26
CA GLY A 430 43.95 -24.70 70.77
C GLY A 430 43.97 -24.61 72.25
N PRO A 431 44.99 -25.18 72.91
CA PRO A 431 45.07 -25.11 74.39
C PRO A 431 45.01 -23.64 74.78
N ARG A 432 44.09 -23.34 75.72
CA ARG A 432 44.01 -22.03 76.39
C ARG A 432 45.38 -21.73 76.98
N PRO A 433 46.10 -20.63 76.67
CA PRO A 433 47.24 -20.22 77.44
C PRO A 433 46.75 -19.94 78.87
N ASP A 434 47.39 -20.55 79.84
CA ASP A 434 47.17 -20.29 81.26
C ASP A 434 47.50 -18.82 81.52
N LEU A 435 46.54 -18.02 81.80
CA LEU A 435 46.69 -16.66 82.29
C LEU A 435 47.25 -16.74 83.71
N PRO A 436 48.36 -15.99 84.02
CA PRO A 436 48.91 -15.95 85.36
C PRO A 436 47.88 -15.30 86.31
N ASP A 437 47.69 -15.97 87.52
CA ASP A 437 46.69 -15.63 88.54
C ASP A 437 46.95 -14.32 89.28
N ARG A 438 48.01 -13.59 88.96
CA ARG A 438 48.35 -12.27 89.57
C ARG A 438 48.96 -11.33 88.57
N ILE A 439 48.34 -10.21 88.45
CA ILE A 439 48.95 -8.99 87.85
C ILE A 439 49.41 -8.12 88.95
N ASP A 440 50.76 -8.08 89.21
CA ASP A 440 51.36 -7.13 90.14
C ASP A 440 51.32 -5.72 89.48
N LEU A 441 50.55 -4.85 90.06
CA LEU A 441 50.51 -3.45 89.73
C LEU A 441 51.74 -2.74 90.38
N PRO A 442 52.57 -2.02 89.70
CA PRO A 442 53.63 -1.23 90.29
C PRO A 442 53.02 -0.12 91.13
N GLY A 443 53.49 -0.08 92.39
CA GLY A 443 53.00 0.78 93.47
C GLY A 443 53.16 2.27 93.12
N GLY A 444 52.16 3.04 93.51
CA GLY A 444 52.18 4.47 93.55
C GLY A 444 53.22 4.93 94.54
N ARG A 445 53.92 5.97 94.21
CA ARG A 445 54.67 6.84 95.11
C ARG A 445 53.99 8.21 95.16
N ASP A 446 53.62 8.51 96.39
CA ASP A 446 53.44 9.83 97.07
C ASP A 446 52.95 10.99 96.21
#